data_9a869d0e2519262a6d3f9844e234ae4e
#
_entry.id   9a869d0e2519262a6d3f9844e234ae4e
#
_cell.length_a   1.000
_cell.length_b   1.000
_cell.length_c   1.000
_cell.angle_alpha   90.00
_cell.angle_beta   90.00
_cell.angle_gamma   90.00
#
_symmetry.space_group_name_H-M   'P 1'
#
loop_
_entity.id
_entity.type
_entity.pdbx_description
1 polymer ?
#
loop_
_entity_poly.entity_id
_entity_poly.type
_entity_poly.pdbx_seq_one_letter_code
_entity_poly.pdbx_strand_id
1 'polypeptide(L)'
;VLEAFKAKLEAMSDDEFVVENIFPQIKAVQKETGIKGKNLFMPIRIAVSGEMHGPELPDTIFLLGREKSIQHIENMLKEISK
;
A
#
# COMPACT_ATOMS: atom_id res chain seq x y z
N VAL A 1 1.76 6.12 -7.46
CA VAL A 1 1.79 5.70 -6.07
C VAL A 1 1.40 4.24 -5.92
N LEU A 2 0.23 3.86 -6.45
CA LEU A 2 -0.26 2.49 -6.27
C LEU A 2 0.63 1.46 -6.97
N GLU A 3 1.07 1.75 -8.17
CA GLU A 3 1.94 0.82 -8.90
C GLU A 3 3.27 0.64 -8.19
N ALA A 4 3.87 1.72 -7.71
CA ALA A 4 5.14 1.66 -6.99
C ALA A 4 4.98 0.88 -5.69
N PHE A 5 3.89 1.12 -4.96
CA PHE A 5 3.64 0.41 -3.71
C PHE A 5 3.37 -1.07 -3.95
N LYS A 6 2.59 -1.39 -4.99
CA LYS A 6 2.33 -2.78 -5.37
C LYS A 6 3.64 -3.51 -5.64
N ALA A 7 4.55 -2.89 -6.41
CA ALA A 7 5.84 -3.49 -6.70
C ALA A 7 6.65 -3.75 -5.41
N LYS A 8 6.57 -2.84 -4.45
CA LYS A 8 7.25 -3.04 -3.16
C LYS A 8 6.68 -4.24 -2.41
N LEU A 9 5.35 -4.38 -2.40
CA LEU A 9 4.72 -5.52 -1.74
C LEU A 9 5.06 -6.84 -2.43
N GLU A 10 5.10 -6.84 -3.75
CA GLU A 10 5.46 -8.05 -4.51
C GLU A 10 6.91 -8.46 -4.27
N ALA A 11 7.78 -7.51 -4.03
CA ALA A 11 9.19 -7.79 -3.74
C ALA A 11 9.42 -8.34 -2.32
N MET A 12 8.45 -8.17 -1.42
CA MET A 12 8.56 -8.70 -0.06
C MET A 12 8.18 -10.18 -0.03
N SER A 13 8.91 -10.95 0.78
CA SER A 13 8.51 -12.33 1.07
C SER A 13 7.51 -12.33 2.22
N ASP A 14 6.83 -13.45 2.41
CA ASP A 14 5.87 -13.57 3.51
C ASP A 14 6.54 -13.38 4.87
N ASP A 15 7.79 -13.82 5.00
CA ASP A 15 8.55 -13.65 6.24
C ASP A 15 8.90 -12.20 6.51
N GLU A 16 9.03 -11.40 5.46
CA GLU A 16 9.33 -9.97 5.58
C GLU A 16 8.09 -9.11 5.78
N PHE A 17 6.91 -9.67 5.58
CA PHE A 17 5.65 -8.94 5.63
C PHE A 17 5.21 -8.73 7.08
N VAL A 18 5.77 -7.70 7.71
CA VAL A 18 5.44 -7.27 9.08
C VAL A 18 5.32 -5.76 9.10
N VAL A 19 4.62 -5.23 10.10
CA VAL A 19 4.39 -3.78 10.21
C VAL A 19 5.69 -2.99 10.14
N GLU A 20 6.74 -3.47 10.81
CA GLU A 20 8.04 -2.81 10.83
C GLU A 20 8.67 -2.67 9.44
N ASN A 21 8.39 -3.61 8.54
CA ASN A 21 8.93 -3.58 7.18
C ASN A 21 7.99 -2.89 6.21
N ILE A 22 6.68 -2.88 6.49
CA ILE A 22 5.70 -2.22 5.63
C ILE A 22 5.89 -0.71 5.64
N PHE A 23 6.11 -0.13 6.80
CA PHE A 23 6.30 1.30 6.94
C PHE A 23 7.46 1.83 6.08
N PRO A 24 8.67 1.19 6.10
CA PRO A 24 9.74 1.61 5.21
C PRO A 24 9.40 1.52 3.72
N GLN A 25 8.54 0.58 3.32
CA GLN A 25 8.12 0.48 1.92
C GLN A 25 7.30 1.69 1.51
N ILE A 26 6.42 2.17 2.39
CA ILE A 26 5.65 3.39 2.13
C ILE A 26 6.59 4.58 1.99
N LYS A 27 7.59 4.68 2.85
CA LYS A 27 8.60 5.74 2.77
C LYS A 27 9.39 5.67 1.46
N ALA A 28 9.70 4.46 1.01
CA ALA A 28 10.41 4.28 -0.26
C ALA A 28 9.58 4.78 -1.43
N VAL A 29 8.28 4.52 -1.42
CA VAL A 29 7.37 5.02 -2.46
C VAL A 29 7.33 6.55 -2.43
N GLN A 30 7.29 7.14 -1.25
CA GLN A 30 7.34 8.59 -1.10
C GLN A 30 8.59 9.17 -1.76
N LYS A 31 9.73 8.53 -1.53
CA LYS A 31 11.00 8.98 -2.07
C LYS A 31 11.07 8.82 -3.58
N GLU A 32 10.56 7.69 -4.08
CA GLU A 32 10.59 7.40 -5.53
C GLU A 32 9.65 8.30 -6.33
N THR A 33 8.46 8.57 -5.80
CA THR A 33 7.45 9.34 -6.51
C THR A 33 7.48 10.83 -6.20
N GLY A 34 8.11 11.22 -5.12
CA GLY A 34 8.09 12.59 -4.64
C GLY A 34 6.75 13.01 -4.04
N ILE A 35 5.81 12.08 -3.91
CA ILE A 35 4.48 12.34 -3.36
C ILE A 35 4.50 11.99 -1.88
N LYS A 36 3.97 12.88 -1.04
CA LYS A 36 3.98 12.69 0.41
C LYS A 36 2.68 13.15 1.04
N GLY A 37 2.51 12.84 2.32
CA GLY A 37 1.34 13.23 3.08
C GLY A 37 0.07 12.55 2.59
N LYS A 38 -1.03 13.28 2.57
CA LYS A 38 -2.31 12.74 2.15
C LYS A 38 -2.28 12.17 0.74
N ASN A 39 -1.56 12.82 -0.15
CA ASN A 39 -1.48 12.39 -1.55
C ASN A 39 -0.81 11.02 -1.68
N LEU A 40 0.00 10.63 -0.71
CA LEU A 40 0.62 9.31 -0.67
C LEU A 40 -0.27 8.30 0.06
N PHE A 41 -0.71 8.64 1.26
CA PHE A 41 -1.41 7.70 2.14
C PHE A 41 -2.85 7.42 1.71
N MET A 42 -3.57 8.43 1.23
CA MET A 42 -4.99 8.27 0.88
C MET A 42 -5.23 7.26 -0.24
N PRO A 43 -4.51 7.33 -1.37
CA PRO A 43 -4.73 6.33 -2.42
C PRO A 43 -4.46 4.91 -1.93
N ILE A 44 -3.41 4.72 -1.13
CA ILE A 44 -3.08 3.40 -0.61
C ILE A 44 -4.15 2.93 0.37
N ARG A 45 -4.58 3.80 1.28
CA ARG A 45 -5.60 3.46 2.27
C ARG A 45 -6.93 3.09 1.60
N ILE A 46 -7.36 3.87 0.64
CA ILE A 46 -8.59 3.59 -0.09
C ILE A 46 -8.48 2.28 -0.86
N ALA A 47 -7.33 2.03 -1.48
CA ALA A 47 -7.12 0.80 -2.24
C ALA A 47 -7.19 -0.45 -1.35
N VAL A 48 -6.59 -0.41 -0.17
CA VAL A 48 -6.50 -1.59 0.68
C VAL A 48 -7.68 -1.75 1.64
N SER A 49 -8.30 -0.65 2.09
CA SER A 49 -9.37 -0.73 3.08
C SER A 49 -10.72 -0.20 2.59
N GLY A 50 -10.71 0.62 1.55
CA GLY A 50 -11.93 1.27 1.08
C GLY A 50 -12.43 2.37 1.98
N GLU A 51 -11.70 2.71 3.04
CA GLU A 51 -12.10 3.70 4.02
C GLU A 51 -11.04 4.78 4.20
N MET A 52 -11.48 5.97 4.56
CA MET A 52 -10.57 7.09 4.81
C MET A 52 -10.08 7.13 6.24
N HIS A 53 -10.72 6.38 7.13
CA HIS A 53 -10.38 6.33 8.56
C HIS A 53 -10.16 4.89 9.00
N GLY A 54 -9.37 4.71 10.04
CA GLY A 54 -9.09 3.40 10.59
C GLY A 54 -7.74 3.36 11.29
N PRO A 55 -7.22 2.16 11.57
CA PRO A 55 -5.89 2.01 12.16
C PRO A 55 -4.82 2.60 11.24
N GLU A 56 -3.61 2.72 11.73
CA GLU A 56 -2.51 3.21 10.92
C GLU A 56 -2.35 2.33 9.67
N LEU A 57 -1.91 2.94 8.58
CA LEU A 57 -1.84 2.26 7.29
C LEU A 57 -1.00 0.97 7.33
N PRO A 58 0.21 0.95 7.94
CA PRO A 58 0.95 -0.30 8.02
C PRO A 58 0.19 -1.41 8.74
N ASP A 59 -0.53 -1.07 9.82
CA ASP A 59 -1.33 -2.04 10.55
C ASP A 59 -2.47 -2.58 9.69
N THR A 60 -3.13 -1.71 8.95
CA THR A 60 -4.21 -2.09 8.06
C THR A 60 -3.72 -3.08 6.99
N ILE A 61 -2.60 -2.77 6.39
CA ILE A 61 -2.00 -3.63 5.36
C ILE A 61 -1.59 -4.98 5.95
N PHE A 62 -1.00 -4.96 7.13
CA PHE A 62 -0.57 -6.20 7.79
C PHE A 62 -1.77 -7.11 8.12
N LEU A 63 -2.85 -6.53 8.63
CA LEU A 63 -4.07 -7.28 8.97
C LEU A 63 -4.74 -7.85 7.72
N LEU A 64 -4.70 -7.12 6.62
CA LEU A 64 -5.29 -7.58 5.37
C LEU A 64 -4.49 -8.73 4.75
N GLY A 65 -3.17 -8.71 4.89
CA GLY A 65 -2.28 -9.70 4.33
C GLY A 65 -1.67 -9.24 3.01
N ARG A 66 -0.52 -9.82 2.68
CA ARG A 66 0.25 -9.43 1.49
C ARG A 66 -0.55 -9.65 0.19
N GLU A 67 -1.08 -10.86 0.01
CA GLU A 67 -1.80 -11.19 -1.23
C GLU A 67 -3.05 -10.36 -1.43
N LYS A 68 -3.82 -10.17 -0.37
CA LYS A 68 -5.04 -9.36 -0.45
C LYS A 68 -4.72 -7.90 -0.70
N SER A 69 -3.67 -7.40 -0.07
CA SER A 69 -3.25 -6.01 -0.29
C SER A 69 -2.86 -5.79 -1.76
N ILE A 70 -2.09 -6.70 -2.32
CA ILE A 70 -1.70 -6.63 -3.73
C ILE A 70 -2.93 -6.69 -4.62
N GLN A 71 -3.85 -7.62 -4.34
CA GLN A 71 -5.05 -7.79 -5.12
C GLN A 71 -5.95 -6.55 -5.09
N HIS A 72 -6.11 -5.96 -3.90
CA HIS A 72 -6.91 -4.74 -3.76
C HIS A 72 -6.31 -3.58 -4.54
N ILE A 73 -4.98 -3.46 -4.52
CA ILE A 73 -4.30 -2.42 -5.27
C ILE A 73 -4.46 -2.65 -6.77
N GLU A 74 -4.34 -3.89 -7.23
CA GLU A 74 -4.57 -4.23 -8.64
C GLU A 74 -5.98 -3.86 -9.09
N ASN A 75 -6.97 -4.15 -8.26
CA ASN A 75 -8.36 -3.81 -8.58
C ASN A 75 -8.54 -2.31 -8.71
N MET A 76 -7.93 -1.54 -7.81
CA MET A 76 -7.99 -0.08 -7.88
C MET A 76 -7.30 0.45 -9.15
N LEU A 77 -6.16 -0.12 -9.50
CA LEU A 77 -5.44 0.28 -10.72
C LEU A 77 -6.26 -0.01 -11.97
N LYS A 78 -6.97 -1.13 -12.01
CA LYS A 78 -7.83 -1.48 -13.13
C LYS A 78 -8.98 -0.47 -13.28
N GLU A 79 -9.56 -0.03 -12.17
CA GLU A 79 -10.63 0.96 -12.20
C GLU A 79 -10.14 2.31 -12.67
N ILE A 80 -8.95 2.71 -12.24
CA ILE A 80 -8.34 3.98 -12.64
C ILE A 80 -8.00 3.97 -14.13
N SER A 81 -7.60 2.81 -14.66
CA SER A 81 -7.15 2.68 -16.04
C SER A 81 -8.29 2.64 -17.07
N LYS A 82 -9.52 2.61 -16.64
CA LYS A 82 -10.67 2.60 -17.56
C LYS A 82 -10.92 3.94 -18.25
#